data_a0bfaba9b63c42453a6b5bd1ccf2674b
#
_entry.id   a0bfaba9b63c42453a6b5bd1ccf2674b
#
_cell.length_a   1.000
_cell.length_b   1.000
_cell.length_c   1.000
_cell.angle_alpha   90.00
_cell.angle_beta   90.00
_cell.angle_gamma   90.00
#
_symmetry.space_group_name_H-M   'P 1'
#
loop_
_entity.id
_entity.type
_entity.pdbx_description
1 polymer ?
#
loop_
_entity_poly.entity_id
_entity_poly.type
_entity_poly.pdbx_seq_one_letter_code
_entity_poly.pdbx_strand_id
1 'polypeptide(L)'
;MSPARHHQARRRTAIVASSLALGLGLAACASGETDSGSGSASGAPDKDITIAIHTGWDEGIAVSHLFKAILEDEGYTVRTETADPGIVYTGMAGGDFDVNFDMWLPLTHADYQEQYGDDLEDLGYWYDDAKLTIAVNEDAPVDSLDELAANADLFGNRIVGIESGAGLTRITQDEAIPTYGLDGMDFVISSTPAMLAELKSKTDAGENVAVTLWRPHWAYDAFPVKDLEDPEGAMGDAEKIHSVARTGFTADHPDVASWISALTLSDEQLFSLENIMFNENEGSDNDASVREWLEANPTFVDDLKAAANA
;
A
#
# COMPACT_ATOMS: atom_id res chain seq x y z
N MET A 1 -33.13 52.19 12.20
CA MET A 1 -34.47 51.96 11.63
C MET A 1 -34.69 50.47 11.46
N SER A 2 -35.51 49.93 12.37
CA SER A 2 -36.04 48.56 12.45
C SER A 2 -37.19 48.33 11.45
N PRO A 3 -37.86 47.20 11.55
CA PRO A 3 -37.68 45.83 11.01
C PRO A 3 -38.91 45.31 10.23
N ALA A 4 -38.91 44.10 9.70
CA ALA A 4 -40.12 43.29 9.47
C ALA A 4 -39.67 41.80 9.22
N ARG A 5 -39.97 40.88 9.97
CA ARG A 5 -41.02 39.98 10.53
C ARG A 5 -41.99 39.37 9.50
N HIS A 6 -42.17 38.07 9.75
CA HIS A 6 -43.30 37.17 9.44
C HIS A 6 -43.08 36.27 8.21
N HIS A 7 -43.38 34.94 8.15
CA HIS A 7 -44.36 34.13 8.94
C HIS A 7 -43.99 32.64 8.89
N GLN A 8 -44.31 31.99 9.99
CA GLN A 8 -44.43 30.52 10.13
C GLN A 8 -45.62 29.98 9.30
N ALA A 9 -45.52 28.78 8.77
CA ALA A 9 -46.68 27.95 8.51
C ALA A 9 -46.38 26.49 8.88
N ARG A 10 -46.92 26.11 10.04
CA ARG A 10 -47.14 24.73 10.47
C ARG A 10 -48.33 24.15 9.63
N ARG A 11 -48.20 22.96 9.12
CA ARG A 11 -49.39 22.08 8.91
C ARG A 11 -49.08 20.66 9.39
N ARG A 12 -50.00 20.23 10.24
CA ARG A 12 -50.14 18.92 10.90
C ARG A 12 -51.04 18.01 10.10
N THR A 13 -50.98 16.71 10.49
CA THR A 13 -52.01 15.64 10.37
C THR A 13 -52.07 14.94 9.01
N ALA A 14 -52.09 13.60 8.91
CA ALA A 14 -53.01 12.69 9.57
C ALA A 14 -52.48 11.24 9.62
N ILE A 15 -52.83 10.58 10.70
CA ILE A 15 -52.76 9.15 10.98
C ILE A 15 -53.93 8.45 10.24
N VAL A 16 -53.63 7.31 9.57
CA VAL A 16 -54.68 6.32 9.26
C VAL A 16 -54.17 4.95 9.67
N ALA A 17 -54.79 4.41 10.71
CA ALA A 17 -54.74 3.02 11.13
C ALA A 17 -55.93 2.26 10.47
N SER A 18 -55.67 1.06 10.01
CA SER A 18 -56.74 0.06 9.73
C SER A 18 -56.17 -1.35 9.81
N SER A 19 -56.47 -2.00 10.73
CA SER A 19 -57.06 -3.22 11.32
C SER A 19 -57.11 -4.49 10.46
N LEU A 20 -56.57 -5.54 11.08
CA LEU A 20 -57.03 -6.93 11.24
C LEU A 20 -57.67 -7.70 10.08
N ALA A 21 -57.10 -8.88 9.82
CA ALA A 21 -57.88 -10.10 9.62
C ALA A 21 -57.07 -11.33 10.07
N LEU A 22 -57.62 -12.03 11.05
CA LEU A 22 -57.25 -13.34 11.57
C LEU A 22 -57.62 -14.42 10.55
N GLY A 23 -56.75 -15.42 10.34
CA GLY A 23 -57.04 -16.67 9.68
C GLY A 23 -56.38 -17.83 10.41
N LEU A 24 -57.10 -18.51 11.32
CA LEU A 24 -56.72 -19.79 11.92
C LEU A 24 -56.93 -20.92 10.90
N GLY A 25 -55.92 -21.76 10.74
CA GLY A 25 -56.04 -23.07 10.11
C GLY A 25 -55.22 -24.09 10.88
N LEU A 26 -55.97 -25.05 11.52
CA LEU A 26 -55.44 -26.13 12.36
C LEU A 26 -54.88 -27.31 11.54
N ALA A 27 -53.78 -27.82 12.01
CA ALA A 27 -53.40 -29.20 12.27
C ALA A 27 -53.29 -30.23 11.13
N ALA A 28 -52.10 -30.83 11.03
CA ALA A 28 -51.93 -32.29 10.96
C ALA A 28 -50.54 -32.66 11.50
N CYS A 29 -50.52 -33.46 12.57
CA CYS A 29 -49.34 -34.13 13.09
C CYS A 29 -48.92 -35.26 12.17
N ALA A 30 -47.65 -35.31 11.78
CA ALA A 30 -47.03 -36.56 11.35
C ALA A 30 -45.60 -36.56 11.99
N SER A 31 -45.40 -37.52 12.86
CA SER A 31 -44.14 -37.85 13.50
C SER A 31 -43.18 -38.41 12.44
N GLY A 32 -42.06 -37.73 12.25
CA GLY A 32 -40.91 -38.21 11.48
C GLY A 32 -39.66 -37.81 12.23
N GLU A 33 -38.86 -38.78 12.56
CA GLU A 33 -37.58 -38.66 13.26
C GLU A 33 -36.69 -37.62 12.58
N THR A 34 -36.28 -36.64 13.35
CA THR A 34 -35.28 -35.67 12.93
C THR A 34 -33.90 -36.30 13.06
N ASP A 35 -33.41 -36.80 11.96
CA ASP A 35 -31.99 -36.97 11.77
C ASP A 35 -31.37 -35.56 11.67
N SER A 36 -30.69 -35.14 12.74
CA SER A 36 -29.89 -33.91 12.76
C SER A 36 -28.59 -34.18 12.03
N GLY A 37 -28.69 -34.35 10.73
CA GLY A 37 -27.55 -34.25 9.85
C GLY A 37 -27.08 -32.81 9.84
N SER A 38 -26.02 -32.53 10.60
CA SER A 38 -25.20 -31.36 10.41
C SER A 38 -24.57 -31.47 9.02
N GLY A 39 -25.30 -30.98 8.02
CA GLY A 39 -24.76 -30.79 6.69
C GLY A 39 -23.72 -29.67 6.76
N SER A 40 -22.45 -30.05 6.86
CA SER A 40 -21.38 -29.17 6.37
C SER A 40 -21.75 -28.87 4.93
N ALA A 41 -22.18 -27.65 4.69
CA ALA A 41 -22.18 -27.10 3.34
C ALA A 41 -20.69 -27.07 2.94
N SER A 42 -20.26 -28.03 2.11
CA SER A 42 -19.06 -27.86 1.32
C SER A 42 -19.40 -26.79 0.27
N GLY A 43 -19.36 -25.54 0.69
CA GLY A 43 -19.29 -24.41 -0.22
C GLY A 43 -18.00 -24.56 -1.03
N ALA A 44 -18.05 -24.23 -2.31
CA ALA A 44 -16.83 -23.99 -3.06
C ALA A 44 -15.95 -23.04 -2.22
N PRO A 45 -14.63 -23.20 -2.23
CA PRO A 45 -13.74 -22.27 -1.53
C PRO A 45 -14.09 -20.84 -1.95
N ASP A 46 -14.12 -19.95 -0.97
CA ASP A 46 -14.26 -18.52 -1.25
C ASP A 46 -13.11 -18.09 -2.18
N LYS A 47 -13.45 -17.43 -3.27
CA LYS A 47 -12.49 -16.97 -4.24
C LYS A 47 -12.47 -15.43 -4.36
N ASP A 48 -13.06 -14.75 -3.42
CA ASP A 48 -13.01 -13.30 -3.32
C ASP A 48 -11.80 -12.89 -2.46
N ILE A 49 -10.93 -12.02 -2.98
CA ILE A 49 -9.75 -11.50 -2.27
C ILE A 49 -9.71 -9.98 -2.45
N THR A 50 -9.47 -9.26 -1.37
CA THR A 50 -9.26 -7.82 -1.37
C THR A 50 -7.81 -7.51 -1.04
N ILE A 51 -7.06 -6.96 -2.00
CA ILE A 51 -5.69 -6.50 -1.82
C ILE A 51 -5.71 -5.04 -1.38
N ALA A 52 -5.14 -4.75 -0.21
CA ALA A 52 -4.92 -3.39 0.25
C ALA A 52 -3.62 -2.83 -0.31
N ILE A 53 -3.66 -1.61 -0.83
CA ILE A 53 -2.51 -0.95 -1.47
C ILE A 53 -2.28 0.40 -0.78
N HIS A 54 -1.02 0.69 -0.44
CA HIS A 54 -0.64 2.01 0.05
C HIS A 54 -0.70 3.04 -1.07
N THR A 55 -1.25 4.22 -0.78
CA THR A 55 -1.39 5.29 -1.76
C THR A 55 -0.03 5.80 -2.23
N GLY A 56 0.28 5.61 -3.50
CA GLY A 56 1.46 6.20 -4.15
C GLY A 56 2.79 5.49 -3.89
N TRP A 57 2.78 4.28 -3.33
CA TRP A 57 3.99 3.49 -3.16
C TRP A 57 4.08 2.47 -4.29
N ASP A 58 4.93 2.78 -5.24
CA ASP A 58 4.87 2.21 -6.59
C ASP A 58 5.30 0.73 -6.62
N GLU A 59 6.27 0.31 -5.81
CA GLU A 59 6.68 -1.08 -5.66
C GLU A 59 5.54 -1.96 -5.10
N GLY A 60 4.84 -1.46 -4.09
CA GLY A 60 3.67 -2.13 -3.51
C GLY A 60 2.49 -2.18 -4.48
N ILE A 61 2.27 -1.11 -5.26
CA ILE A 61 1.26 -1.06 -6.33
C ILE A 61 1.61 -2.11 -7.40
N ALA A 62 2.87 -2.17 -7.82
CA ALA A 62 3.32 -3.09 -8.87
C ALA A 62 3.09 -4.55 -8.47
N VAL A 63 3.53 -4.95 -7.29
CA VAL A 63 3.36 -6.33 -6.79
C VAL A 63 1.89 -6.66 -6.54
N SER A 64 1.10 -5.73 -6.05
CA SER A 64 -0.35 -5.91 -5.84
C SER A 64 -1.08 -6.20 -7.15
N HIS A 65 -0.81 -5.44 -8.21
CA HIS A 65 -1.41 -5.67 -9.52
C HIS A 65 -0.86 -6.93 -10.20
N LEU A 66 0.41 -7.29 -9.96
CA LEU A 66 0.97 -8.56 -10.41
C LEU A 66 0.22 -9.75 -9.81
N PHE A 67 0.03 -9.75 -8.48
CA PHE A 67 -0.74 -10.80 -7.82
C PHE A 67 -2.21 -10.80 -8.20
N LYS A 68 -2.83 -9.63 -8.37
CA LYS A 68 -4.20 -9.53 -8.91
C LYS A 68 -4.30 -10.27 -10.24
N ALA A 69 -3.39 -10.02 -11.18
CA ALA A 69 -3.41 -10.67 -12.48
C ALA A 69 -3.25 -12.20 -12.36
N ILE A 70 -2.32 -12.68 -11.52
CA ILE A 70 -2.09 -14.11 -11.29
C ILE A 70 -3.35 -14.77 -10.70
N LEU A 71 -3.95 -14.14 -9.70
CA LEU A 71 -5.14 -14.69 -9.02
C LEU A 71 -6.38 -14.71 -9.92
N GLU A 72 -6.58 -13.67 -10.74
CA GLU A 72 -7.68 -13.63 -11.71
C GLU A 72 -7.55 -14.75 -12.75
N ASP A 73 -6.34 -15.08 -13.20
CA ASP A 73 -6.09 -16.20 -14.12
C ASP A 73 -6.38 -17.57 -13.48
N GLU A 74 -6.29 -17.66 -12.14
CA GLU A 74 -6.69 -18.84 -11.35
C GLU A 74 -8.18 -18.85 -10.97
N GLY A 75 -8.93 -17.84 -11.45
CA GLY A 75 -10.39 -17.75 -11.30
C GLY A 75 -10.82 -17.20 -9.95
N TYR A 76 -9.96 -16.40 -9.29
CA TYR A 76 -10.35 -15.57 -8.14
C TYR A 76 -11.00 -14.27 -8.63
N THR A 77 -11.85 -13.71 -7.79
CA THR A 77 -12.36 -12.34 -7.93
C THR A 77 -11.52 -11.44 -7.06
N VAL A 78 -10.70 -10.58 -7.66
CA VAL A 78 -9.78 -9.72 -6.89
C VAL A 78 -10.24 -8.28 -6.93
N ARG A 79 -10.34 -7.65 -5.75
CA ARG A 79 -10.53 -6.22 -5.58
C ARG A 79 -9.26 -5.60 -5.03
N THR A 80 -8.96 -4.39 -5.47
CA THR A 80 -7.89 -3.57 -4.90
C THR A 80 -8.50 -2.35 -4.21
N GLU A 81 -8.05 -2.09 -2.99
CA GLU A 81 -8.46 -0.92 -2.20
C GLU A 81 -7.22 -0.12 -1.83
N THR A 82 -7.18 1.14 -2.28
CA THR A 82 -6.03 2.03 -2.04
C THR A 82 -6.34 2.98 -0.89
N ALA A 83 -5.46 3.04 0.10
CA ALA A 83 -5.62 3.89 1.28
C ALA A 83 -4.27 4.29 1.90
N ASP A 84 -4.31 5.24 2.82
CA ASP A 84 -3.15 5.60 3.64
C ASP A 84 -2.75 4.44 4.58
N PRO A 85 -1.46 4.32 4.97
CA PRO A 85 -0.93 3.18 5.73
C PRO A 85 -1.73 2.84 7.00
N GLY A 86 -2.12 3.84 7.79
CA GLY A 86 -2.90 3.63 9.00
C GLY A 86 -4.28 2.99 8.73
N ILE A 87 -4.90 3.28 7.58
CA ILE A 87 -6.18 2.68 7.16
C ILE A 87 -5.94 1.25 6.68
N VAL A 88 -4.87 1.03 5.89
CA VAL A 88 -4.50 -0.30 5.40
C VAL A 88 -4.31 -1.27 6.57
N TYR A 89 -3.43 -0.96 7.53
CA TYR A 89 -3.15 -1.86 8.65
C TYR A 89 -4.34 -2.03 9.60
N THR A 90 -5.14 -0.97 9.83
CA THR A 90 -6.38 -1.10 10.61
C THR A 90 -7.40 -2.01 9.93
N GLY A 91 -7.58 -1.87 8.62
CA GLY A 91 -8.49 -2.70 7.83
C GLY A 91 -8.03 -4.15 7.75
N MET A 92 -6.71 -4.39 7.60
CA MET A 92 -6.12 -5.72 7.64
C MET A 92 -6.37 -6.41 8.99
N ALA A 93 -6.05 -5.74 10.11
CA ALA A 93 -6.28 -6.26 11.46
C ALA A 93 -7.77 -6.47 11.77
N GLY A 94 -8.65 -5.66 11.16
CA GLY A 94 -10.11 -5.79 11.26
C GLY A 94 -10.72 -6.85 10.34
N GLY A 95 -9.96 -7.37 9.37
CA GLY A 95 -10.44 -8.33 8.38
C GLY A 95 -11.25 -7.71 7.24
N ASP A 96 -11.18 -6.39 7.04
CA ASP A 96 -11.80 -5.69 5.90
C ASP A 96 -10.99 -5.89 4.60
N PHE A 97 -9.69 -6.14 4.73
CA PHE A 97 -8.75 -6.44 3.65
C PHE A 97 -8.09 -7.79 3.91
N ASP A 98 -7.71 -8.50 2.86
CA ASP A 98 -7.14 -9.84 2.96
C ASP A 98 -5.61 -9.85 2.96
N VAL A 99 -4.96 -9.06 2.10
CA VAL A 99 -3.51 -9.07 1.91
C VAL A 99 -2.97 -7.69 1.53
N ASN A 100 -1.74 -7.41 1.99
CA ASN A 100 -0.93 -6.26 1.58
C ASN A 100 0.50 -6.75 1.26
N PHE A 101 1.12 -6.20 0.22
CA PHE A 101 2.44 -6.61 -0.28
C PHE A 101 3.56 -5.63 0.06
N ASP A 102 3.34 -4.75 1.03
CA ASP A 102 4.22 -3.61 1.21
C ASP A 102 4.40 -3.25 2.68
N MET A 103 4.89 -4.22 3.46
CA MET A 103 5.28 -4.02 4.85
C MET A 103 6.80 -4.10 4.99
N TRP A 104 7.44 -2.96 5.21
CA TRP A 104 8.88 -2.83 5.35
C TRP A 104 9.33 -3.08 6.80
N LEU A 105 10.16 -4.07 7.00
CA LEU A 105 10.67 -4.48 8.31
C LEU A 105 12.18 -4.64 8.31
N PRO A 106 12.86 -4.33 9.44
CA PRO A 106 12.28 -4.16 10.79
C PRO A 106 12.01 -2.71 11.21
N LEU A 107 12.38 -1.67 10.44
CA LEU A 107 12.45 -0.29 10.92
C LEU A 107 11.29 0.59 10.43
N THR A 108 11.04 0.60 9.12
CA THR A 108 10.10 1.55 8.49
C THR A 108 8.69 1.42 9.05
N HIS A 109 8.18 0.21 9.14
CA HIS A 109 6.83 -0.08 9.65
C HIS A 109 6.82 -0.70 11.04
N ALA A 110 7.87 -0.47 11.85
CA ALA A 110 7.99 -0.97 13.22
C ALA A 110 6.76 -0.63 14.08
N ASP A 111 6.25 0.60 13.99
CA ASP A 111 5.10 1.06 14.77
C ASP A 111 3.81 0.30 14.40
N TYR A 112 3.62 0.02 13.11
CA TYR A 112 2.48 -0.79 12.63
C TYR A 112 2.63 -2.26 13.02
N GLN A 113 3.86 -2.80 12.98
CA GLN A 113 4.15 -4.14 13.46
C GLN A 113 3.92 -4.28 14.97
N GLU A 114 4.31 -3.27 15.77
CA GLU A 114 4.03 -3.27 17.22
C GLU A 114 2.53 -3.20 17.50
N GLN A 115 1.79 -2.40 16.74
CA GLN A 115 0.37 -2.17 16.99
C GLN A 115 -0.53 -3.29 16.48
N TYR A 116 -0.23 -3.88 15.31
CA TYR A 116 -1.13 -4.79 14.59
C TYR A 116 -0.54 -6.17 14.31
N GLY A 117 0.75 -6.40 14.58
CA GLY A 117 1.45 -7.63 14.18
C GLY A 117 0.82 -8.92 14.75
N ASP A 118 0.20 -8.86 15.94
CA ASP A 118 -0.50 -10.01 16.54
C ASP A 118 -1.81 -10.36 15.79
N ASP A 119 -2.35 -9.43 14.99
CA ASP A 119 -3.57 -9.58 14.21
C ASP A 119 -3.29 -9.82 12.71
N LEU A 120 -2.02 -9.97 12.33
CA LEU A 120 -1.56 -10.22 10.97
C LEU A 120 -0.80 -11.55 10.85
N GLU A 121 -0.83 -12.14 9.65
CA GLU A 121 0.02 -13.26 9.25
C GLU A 121 1.14 -12.72 8.35
N ASP A 122 2.40 -12.89 8.76
CA ASP A 122 3.56 -12.61 7.90
C ASP A 122 3.75 -13.78 6.92
N LEU A 123 3.58 -13.51 5.65
CA LEU A 123 3.72 -14.50 4.57
C LEU A 123 5.13 -14.55 3.97
N GLY A 124 6.08 -13.84 4.55
CA GLY A 124 7.46 -13.76 4.08
C GLY A 124 7.75 -12.48 3.31
N TYR A 125 9.01 -12.31 2.95
CA TYR A 125 9.47 -11.14 2.18
C TYR A 125 9.73 -11.51 0.73
N TRP A 126 9.49 -10.56 -0.16
CA TRP A 126 9.71 -10.73 -1.59
C TRP A 126 10.87 -9.88 -2.14
N TYR A 127 11.39 -8.93 -1.34
CA TYR A 127 12.55 -8.11 -1.63
C TYR A 127 13.38 -7.91 -0.35
N ASP A 128 14.72 -7.87 -0.43
CA ASP A 128 15.59 -7.90 0.76
C ASP A 128 16.71 -6.84 0.80
N ASP A 129 16.72 -5.88 -0.12
CA ASP A 129 17.66 -4.75 -0.12
C ASP A 129 16.93 -3.40 -0.21
N ALA A 130 15.80 -3.27 0.47
CA ALA A 130 15.02 -2.04 0.52
C ALA A 130 15.70 -0.99 1.40
N LYS A 131 15.72 0.29 0.97
CA LYS A 131 16.42 1.38 1.69
C LYS A 131 15.62 2.66 1.65
N LEU A 132 15.53 3.33 2.79
CA LEU A 132 15.09 4.71 2.88
C LEU A 132 16.23 5.66 2.53
N THR A 133 15.92 6.73 1.81
CA THR A 133 16.94 7.68 1.37
C THR A 133 16.46 9.13 1.46
N ILE A 134 17.39 10.06 1.51
CA ILE A 134 17.19 11.45 1.08
C ILE A 134 18.00 11.59 -0.21
N ALA A 135 17.30 11.91 -1.29
CA ALA A 135 17.90 12.03 -2.62
C ALA A 135 17.92 13.48 -3.09
N VAL A 136 18.92 13.79 -3.92
CA VAL A 136 19.06 15.10 -4.57
C VAL A 136 19.26 14.91 -6.07
N ASN A 137 19.13 15.99 -6.87
CA ASN A 137 19.53 15.94 -8.28
C ASN A 137 21.00 15.49 -8.41
N GLU A 138 21.33 14.75 -9.47
CA GLU A 138 22.65 14.11 -9.67
C GLU A 138 23.81 15.11 -9.65
N ASP A 139 23.62 16.31 -10.20
CA ASP A 139 24.60 17.39 -10.28
C ASP A 139 24.61 18.32 -9.06
N ALA A 140 23.85 18.00 -8.01
CA ALA A 140 23.89 18.74 -6.74
C ALA A 140 25.31 18.69 -6.12
N PRO A 141 25.78 19.82 -5.55
CA PRO A 141 27.17 19.92 -5.04
C PRO A 141 27.33 19.34 -3.62
N VAL A 142 26.50 18.39 -3.23
CA VAL A 142 26.55 17.64 -1.97
C VAL A 142 26.42 16.15 -2.27
N ASP A 143 27.14 15.33 -1.51
CA ASP A 143 27.14 13.88 -1.64
C ASP A 143 26.71 13.16 -0.35
N SER A 144 26.56 13.90 0.76
CA SER A 144 26.25 13.31 2.07
C SER A 144 25.29 14.19 2.88
N LEU A 145 24.52 13.56 3.77
CA LEU A 145 23.54 14.22 4.65
C LEU A 145 24.19 15.23 5.61
N ASP A 146 25.43 15.00 6.04
CA ASP A 146 26.16 15.91 6.90
C ASP A 146 26.60 17.21 6.19
N GLU A 147 26.55 17.25 4.86
CA GLU A 147 26.81 18.45 4.05
C GLU A 147 25.55 19.29 3.81
N LEU A 148 24.35 18.69 3.96
CA LEU A 148 23.09 19.30 3.52
C LEU A 148 22.75 20.57 4.31
N ALA A 149 22.93 20.56 5.63
CA ALA A 149 22.66 21.74 6.48
C ALA A 149 23.47 22.98 6.08
N ALA A 150 24.77 22.78 5.74
CA ALA A 150 25.66 23.88 5.33
C ALA A 150 25.35 24.42 3.93
N ASN A 151 24.63 23.65 3.12
CA ASN A 151 24.26 23.96 1.74
C ASN A 151 22.74 24.15 1.55
N ALA A 152 21.97 24.28 2.63
CA ALA A 152 20.51 24.31 2.63
C ALA A 152 19.91 25.38 1.67
N ASP A 153 20.55 26.55 1.56
CA ASP A 153 20.13 27.63 0.64
C ASP A 153 20.07 27.16 -0.82
N LEU A 154 20.93 26.22 -1.22
CA LEU A 154 20.96 25.68 -2.60
C LEU A 154 19.72 24.87 -2.92
N PHE A 155 19.03 24.34 -1.89
CA PHE A 155 17.81 23.56 -1.98
C PHE A 155 16.56 24.35 -1.55
N GLY A 156 16.68 25.69 -1.51
CA GLY A 156 15.62 26.57 -1.04
C GLY A 156 15.25 26.38 0.44
N ASN A 157 16.19 25.91 1.25
CA ASN A 157 16.04 25.59 2.68
C ASN A 157 14.90 24.58 2.94
N ARG A 158 14.71 23.59 2.08
CA ARG A 158 13.61 22.63 2.23
C ARG A 158 13.98 21.22 1.76
N ILE A 159 13.34 20.25 2.39
CA ILE A 159 13.31 18.84 1.98
C ILE A 159 11.85 18.49 1.73
N VAL A 160 11.53 17.91 0.57
CA VAL A 160 10.15 17.53 0.23
C VAL A 160 9.94 16.07 0.57
N GLY A 161 9.03 15.82 1.49
CA GLY A 161 8.66 14.49 1.97
C GLY A 161 7.37 13.97 1.35
N ILE A 162 6.95 12.81 1.85
CA ILE A 162 5.75 12.10 1.43
C ILE A 162 4.65 12.17 2.51
N GLU A 163 3.73 11.23 2.54
CA GLU A 163 2.58 11.20 3.45
C GLU A 163 3.00 11.17 4.92
N SER A 164 2.21 11.83 5.77
CA SER A 164 2.48 11.90 7.22
C SER A 164 2.40 10.55 7.95
N GLY A 165 1.71 9.56 7.35
CA GLY A 165 1.60 8.20 7.89
C GLY A 165 2.73 7.26 7.47
N ALA A 166 3.63 7.71 6.59
CA ALA A 166 4.75 6.90 6.13
C ALA A 166 5.86 6.81 7.19
N GLY A 167 6.43 5.61 7.37
CA GLY A 167 7.61 5.41 8.23
C GLY A 167 8.81 6.24 7.78
N LEU A 168 9.00 6.41 6.47
CA LEU A 168 10.03 7.31 5.90
C LEU A 168 9.87 8.75 6.43
N THR A 169 8.65 9.27 6.49
CA THR A 169 8.38 10.61 7.04
C THR A 169 8.75 10.68 8.53
N ARG A 170 8.36 9.67 9.31
CA ARG A 170 8.69 9.57 10.75
C ARG A 170 10.20 9.50 10.96
N ILE A 171 10.89 8.60 10.28
CA ILE A 171 12.35 8.42 10.41
C ILE A 171 13.10 9.69 9.99
N THR A 172 12.67 10.35 8.92
CA THR A 172 13.26 11.63 8.51
C THR A 172 13.11 12.69 9.61
N GLN A 173 11.89 12.81 10.21
CA GLN A 173 11.63 13.81 11.25
C GLN A 173 12.35 13.51 12.58
N ASP A 174 12.30 12.26 13.02
CA ASP A 174 12.66 11.88 14.37
C ASP A 174 14.16 11.53 14.47
N GLU A 175 14.78 11.08 13.36
CA GLU A 175 16.15 10.60 13.34
C GLU A 175 17.06 11.46 12.43
N ALA A 176 16.76 11.58 11.13
CA ALA A 176 17.67 12.23 10.19
C ALA A 176 17.80 13.74 10.44
N ILE A 177 16.70 14.46 10.64
CA ILE A 177 16.71 15.91 10.87
C ILE A 177 17.54 16.27 12.12
N PRO A 178 17.31 15.68 13.30
CA PRO A 178 18.12 16.01 14.47
C PRO A 178 19.57 15.52 14.38
N THR A 179 19.82 14.35 13.76
CA THR A 179 21.16 13.77 13.64
C THR A 179 22.08 14.66 12.79
N TYR A 180 21.57 15.17 11.67
CA TYR A 180 22.35 15.99 10.73
C TYR A 180 22.15 17.50 10.92
N GLY A 181 21.42 17.92 11.97
CA GLY A 181 21.18 19.34 12.26
C GLY A 181 20.40 20.06 11.16
N LEU A 182 19.43 19.38 10.56
CA LEU A 182 18.59 19.89 9.46
C LEU A 182 17.38 20.68 9.96
N ASP A 183 17.27 20.98 11.27
CA ASP A 183 16.17 21.76 11.87
C ASP A 183 15.97 23.14 11.24
N GLY A 184 17.00 23.67 10.55
CA GLY A 184 16.93 24.93 9.81
C GLY A 184 16.26 24.82 8.45
N MET A 185 16.05 23.62 7.95
CA MET A 185 15.34 23.34 6.69
C MET A 185 13.86 23.05 6.95
N ASP A 186 13.00 23.47 6.03
CA ASP A 186 11.59 23.18 6.06
C ASP A 186 11.34 21.76 5.53
N PHE A 187 10.97 20.82 6.38
CA PHE A 187 10.56 19.49 5.96
C PHE A 187 9.08 19.53 5.56
N VAL A 188 8.85 19.57 4.25
CA VAL A 188 7.51 19.71 3.65
C VAL A 188 6.88 18.33 3.55
N ILE A 189 6.03 17.98 4.51
CA ILE A 189 5.21 16.76 4.44
C ILE A 189 4.16 16.96 3.35
N SER A 190 4.11 16.03 2.41
CA SER A 190 3.33 16.14 1.17
C SER A 190 2.57 14.84 0.88
N SER A 191 2.55 14.44 -0.38
CA SER A 191 2.17 13.11 -0.84
C SER A 191 3.20 12.62 -1.84
N THR A 192 3.33 11.31 -2.01
CA THR A 192 4.28 10.74 -2.98
C THR A 192 4.11 11.31 -4.39
N PRO A 193 2.89 11.42 -4.97
CA PRO A 193 2.75 12.05 -6.28
C PRO A 193 3.15 13.53 -6.30
N ALA A 194 2.95 14.27 -5.21
CA ALA A 194 3.35 15.68 -5.15
C ALA A 194 4.86 15.83 -4.99
N MET A 195 5.52 14.98 -4.22
CA MET A 195 6.98 14.92 -4.11
C MET A 195 7.61 14.59 -5.46
N LEU A 196 7.12 13.57 -6.17
CA LEU A 196 7.61 13.19 -7.51
C LEU A 196 7.39 14.31 -8.54
N ALA A 197 6.26 15.03 -8.48
CA ALA A 197 6.02 16.17 -9.34
C ALA A 197 7.01 17.32 -9.07
N GLU A 198 7.34 17.60 -7.81
CA GLU A 198 8.37 18.59 -7.46
C GLU A 198 9.75 18.12 -7.94
N LEU A 199 10.11 16.85 -7.70
CA LEU A 199 11.36 16.25 -8.17
C LEU A 199 11.52 16.44 -9.68
N LYS A 200 10.50 16.02 -10.44
CA LYS A 200 10.48 16.17 -11.90
C LYS A 200 10.63 17.63 -12.32
N SER A 201 9.85 18.51 -11.72
CA SER A 201 9.85 19.95 -12.07
C SER A 201 11.23 20.59 -11.87
N LYS A 202 11.90 20.23 -10.78
CA LYS A 202 13.22 20.78 -10.42
C LYS A 202 14.32 20.20 -11.29
N THR A 203 14.33 18.90 -11.52
CA THR A 203 15.31 18.24 -12.38
C THR A 203 15.19 18.72 -13.84
N ASP A 204 13.96 18.86 -14.37
CA ASP A 204 13.70 19.42 -15.70
C ASP A 204 14.19 20.87 -15.83
N ALA A 205 14.12 21.66 -14.76
CA ALA A 205 14.58 23.05 -14.73
C ALA A 205 16.09 23.19 -14.49
N GLY A 206 16.81 22.11 -14.15
CA GLY A 206 18.21 22.13 -13.71
C GLY A 206 18.40 22.88 -12.39
N GLU A 207 17.38 22.81 -11.51
CA GLU A 207 17.40 23.38 -10.16
C GLU A 207 17.64 22.31 -9.12
N ASN A 208 18.33 22.68 -8.03
CA ASN A 208 18.55 21.75 -6.94
C ASN A 208 17.26 21.44 -6.18
N VAL A 209 17.12 20.18 -5.77
CA VAL A 209 16.02 19.67 -4.96
C VAL A 209 16.54 18.62 -3.98
N ALA A 210 15.96 18.58 -2.78
CA ALA A 210 16.13 17.48 -1.84
C ALA A 210 14.76 16.88 -1.53
N VAL A 211 14.65 15.56 -1.69
CA VAL A 211 13.42 14.82 -1.45
C VAL A 211 13.68 13.59 -0.59
N THR A 212 12.69 13.13 0.15
CA THR A 212 12.72 11.77 0.69
C THR A 212 12.33 10.80 -0.42
N LEU A 213 13.10 9.73 -0.57
CA LEU A 213 12.89 8.70 -1.58
C LEU A 213 13.27 7.34 -0.98
N TRP A 214 13.13 6.28 -1.73
CA TRP A 214 13.48 4.94 -1.29
C TRP A 214 13.92 4.06 -2.46
N ARG A 215 14.61 2.98 -2.14
CA ARG A 215 14.95 1.94 -3.10
C ARG A 215 14.25 0.63 -2.66
N PRO A 216 13.61 -0.09 -3.59
CA PRO A 216 13.55 0.15 -5.05
C PRO A 216 12.54 1.25 -5.41
N HIS A 217 12.79 2.00 -6.49
CA HIS A 217 11.85 2.98 -7.04
C HIS A 217 12.25 3.37 -8.47
N TRP A 218 11.31 3.38 -9.40
CA TRP A 218 11.52 3.73 -10.81
C TRP A 218 12.07 5.15 -11.04
N ALA A 219 11.86 6.06 -10.10
CA ALA A 219 12.33 7.45 -10.20
C ALA A 219 13.84 7.59 -10.41
N TYR A 220 14.63 6.62 -9.95
CA TYR A 220 16.08 6.60 -10.16
C TYR A 220 16.49 6.35 -11.61
N ASP A 221 15.65 5.68 -12.38
CA ASP A 221 15.86 5.48 -13.82
C ASP A 221 15.28 6.63 -14.65
N ALA A 222 14.19 7.24 -14.17
CA ALA A 222 13.47 8.30 -14.88
C ALA A 222 14.06 9.69 -14.69
N PHE A 223 14.69 9.96 -13.55
CA PHE A 223 15.25 11.28 -13.21
C PHE A 223 16.74 11.21 -12.88
N PRO A 224 17.51 12.27 -13.20
CA PRO A 224 18.93 12.37 -12.83
C PRO A 224 19.03 12.69 -11.33
N VAL A 225 18.95 11.68 -10.47
CA VAL A 225 19.01 11.81 -9.01
C VAL A 225 20.04 10.86 -8.39
N LYS A 226 20.55 11.23 -7.25
CA LYS A 226 21.44 10.42 -6.42
C LYS A 226 21.01 10.45 -4.96
N ASP A 227 21.26 9.35 -4.24
CA ASP A 227 21.13 9.30 -2.79
C ASP A 227 22.25 10.09 -2.13
N LEU A 228 21.94 10.76 -1.04
CA LEU A 228 22.98 11.26 -0.13
C LEU A 228 23.48 10.12 0.76
N GLU A 229 24.80 10.06 0.97
CA GLU A 229 25.38 9.13 1.95
C GLU A 229 24.83 9.44 3.34
N ASP A 230 24.59 8.40 4.12
CA ASP A 230 24.08 8.46 5.49
C ASP A 230 25.15 7.92 6.47
N PRO A 231 26.22 8.69 6.78
CA PRO A 231 27.33 8.20 7.57
C PRO A 231 27.00 7.90 9.03
N GLU A 232 25.95 8.48 9.57
CA GLU A 232 25.47 8.23 10.95
C GLU A 232 24.38 7.15 11.01
N GLY A 233 23.88 6.65 9.85
CA GLY A 233 22.88 5.60 9.76
C GLY A 233 21.48 6.04 10.23
N ALA A 234 21.16 7.32 10.13
CA ALA A 234 19.91 7.87 10.62
C ALA A 234 18.68 7.45 9.80
N MET A 235 18.89 7.09 8.52
CA MET A 235 17.85 6.55 7.65
C MET A 235 17.68 5.02 7.80
N GLY A 236 18.55 4.36 8.58
CA GLY A 236 18.55 2.92 8.82
C GLY A 236 19.36 2.12 7.81
N ASP A 237 19.46 0.82 8.10
CA ASP A 237 20.08 -0.17 7.22
C ASP A 237 19.08 -0.70 6.19
N ALA A 238 19.56 -1.60 5.31
CA ALA A 238 18.67 -2.29 4.37
C ALA A 238 17.61 -3.11 5.09
N GLU A 239 16.39 -3.05 4.58
CA GLU A 239 15.22 -3.72 5.10
C GLU A 239 14.64 -4.73 4.10
N LYS A 240 13.62 -5.44 4.55
CA LYS A 240 12.86 -6.39 3.73
C LYS A 240 11.44 -5.91 3.52
N ILE A 241 10.93 -6.10 2.32
CA ILE A 241 9.52 -5.82 2.00
C ILE A 241 8.75 -7.13 2.12
N HIS A 242 7.86 -7.18 3.12
CA HIS A 242 7.06 -8.35 3.45
C HIS A 242 5.66 -8.27 2.83
N SER A 243 5.14 -9.44 2.50
CA SER A 243 3.71 -9.64 2.29
C SER A 243 3.07 -10.01 3.61
N VAL A 244 1.99 -9.32 3.97
CA VAL A 244 1.23 -9.62 5.19
C VAL A 244 -0.25 -9.83 4.85
N ALA A 245 -0.90 -10.70 5.60
CA ALA A 245 -2.31 -11.01 5.42
C ALA A 245 -3.07 -10.86 6.73
N ARG A 246 -4.41 -10.76 6.67
CA ARG A 246 -5.26 -10.84 7.86
C ARG A 246 -5.14 -12.20 8.54
N THR A 247 -5.39 -12.25 9.83
CA THR A 247 -5.48 -13.52 10.57
C THR A 247 -6.50 -14.46 9.92
N GLY A 248 -6.13 -15.73 9.74
CA GLY A 248 -6.93 -16.79 9.12
C GLY A 248 -6.79 -16.91 7.60
N PHE A 249 -6.09 -15.98 6.94
CA PHE A 249 -5.94 -15.98 5.49
C PHE A 249 -5.30 -17.27 4.96
N THR A 250 -4.23 -17.75 5.60
CA THR A 250 -3.56 -18.99 5.20
C THR A 250 -4.47 -20.21 5.30
N ALA A 251 -5.39 -20.23 6.27
CA ALA A 251 -6.35 -21.31 6.42
C ALA A 251 -7.48 -21.24 5.36
N ASP A 252 -7.90 -20.03 5.02
CA ASP A 252 -8.96 -19.78 4.03
C ASP A 252 -8.46 -20.00 2.59
N HIS A 253 -7.20 -19.59 2.30
CA HIS A 253 -6.59 -19.56 0.97
C HIS A 253 -5.17 -20.20 0.97
N PRO A 254 -5.00 -21.49 1.31
CA PRO A 254 -3.69 -22.10 1.51
C PRO A 254 -2.80 -22.07 0.26
N ASP A 255 -3.38 -22.27 -0.93
CA ASP A 255 -2.61 -22.24 -2.18
C ASP A 255 -2.10 -20.81 -2.47
N VAL A 256 -2.94 -19.79 -2.25
CA VAL A 256 -2.57 -18.37 -2.45
C VAL A 256 -1.50 -17.96 -1.47
N ALA A 257 -1.65 -18.31 -0.18
CA ALA A 257 -0.65 -18.04 0.84
C ALA A 257 0.70 -18.67 0.49
N SER A 258 0.69 -19.90 -0.05
CA SER A 258 1.90 -20.57 -0.52
C SER A 258 2.57 -19.85 -1.70
N TRP A 259 1.79 -19.36 -2.68
CA TRP A 259 2.34 -18.58 -3.80
C TRP A 259 2.91 -17.24 -3.34
N ILE A 260 2.21 -16.55 -2.43
CA ILE A 260 2.71 -15.30 -1.85
C ILE A 260 4.03 -15.53 -1.10
N SER A 261 4.09 -16.58 -0.27
CA SER A 261 5.29 -16.92 0.50
C SER A 261 6.50 -17.32 -0.36
N ALA A 262 6.25 -17.79 -1.57
CA ALA A 262 7.29 -18.15 -2.54
C ALA A 262 7.73 -16.99 -3.43
N LEU A 263 7.04 -15.84 -3.36
CA LEU A 263 7.37 -14.68 -4.18
C LEU A 263 8.77 -14.16 -3.84
N THR A 264 9.56 -13.97 -4.85
CA THR A 264 10.80 -13.19 -4.81
C THR A 264 10.95 -12.46 -6.15
N LEU A 265 11.34 -11.21 -6.12
CA LEU A 265 11.66 -10.43 -7.31
C LEU A 265 13.12 -10.01 -7.25
N SER A 266 13.84 -10.24 -8.35
CA SER A 266 15.15 -9.61 -8.53
C SER A 266 14.98 -8.14 -8.88
N ASP A 267 16.06 -7.35 -8.69
CA ASP A 267 16.10 -5.94 -9.11
C ASP A 267 15.66 -5.77 -10.57
N GLU A 268 16.18 -6.61 -11.49
CA GLU A 268 15.83 -6.55 -12.89
C GLU A 268 14.34 -6.78 -13.14
N GLN A 269 13.74 -7.75 -12.45
CA GLN A 269 12.31 -8.04 -12.57
C GLN A 269 11.45 -6.90 -12.05
N LEU A 270 11.75 -6.40 -10.86
CA LEU A 270 10.99 -5.33 -10.23
C LEU A 270 11.12 -4.01 -11.03
N PHE A 271 12.34 -3.60 -11.36
CA PHE A 271 12.55 -2.38 -12.15
C PHE A 271 11.92 -2.44 -13.53
N SER A 272 11.97 -3.62 -14.21
CA SER A 272 11.30 -3.77 -15.51
C SER A 272 9.78 -3.66 -15.39
N LEU A 273 9.19 -4.20 -14.32
CA LEU A 273 7.76 -4.09 -14.04
C LEU A 273 7.36 -2.63 -13.75
N GLU A 274 8.06 -1.98 -12.82
CA GLU A 274 7.82 -0.58 -12.47
C GLU A 274 8.02 0.36 -13.67
N ASN A 275 9.05 0.12 -14.49
CA ASN A 275 9.32 0.94 -15.67
C ASN A 275 8.14 0.90 -16.67
N ILE A 276 7.62 -0.30 -16.97
CA ILE A 276 6.43 -0.43 -17.83
C ILE A 276 5.24 0.29 -17.20
N MET A 277 4.99 0.07 -15.90
CA MET A 277 3.82 0.61 -15.22
C MET A 277 3.86 2.14 -15.10
N PHE A 278 4.96 2.69 -14.60
CA PHE A 278 4.99 4.09 -14.13
C PHE A 278 5.77 5.03 -15.03
N ASN A 279 6.78 4.56 -15.75
CA ASN A 279 7.55 5.39 -16.67
C ASN A 279 7.00 5.36 -18.10
N GLU A 280 6.73 4.17 -18.67
CA GLU A 280 6.24 4.05 -20.04
C GLU A 280 4.74 4.33 -20.15
N ASN A 281 3.94 3.77 -19.24
CA ASN A 281 2.47 3.87 -19.23
C ASN A 281 1.92 4.91 -18.24
N GLU A 282 2.79 5.64 -17.53
CA GLU A 282 2.45 6.74 -16.62
C GLU A 282 1.37 6.37 -15.58
N GLY A 283 1.32 5.11 -15.12
CA GLY A 283 0.33 4.62 -14.18
C GLY A 283 -1.12 4.62 -14.69
N SER A 284 -1.33 4.76 -16.00
CA SER A 284 -2.67 4.97 -16.56
C SER A 284 -3.55 3.72 -16.56
N ASP A 285 -2.96 2.53 -16.65
CA ASP A 285 -3.63 1.22 -16.62
C ASP A 285 -2.66 0.16 -16.08
N ASN A 286 -2.62 0.02 -14.76
CA ASN A 286 -1.71 -0.92 -14.09
C ASN A 286 -2.00 -2.37 -14.44
N ASP A 287 -3.26 -2.74 -14.62
CA ASP A 287 -3.64 -4.11 -14.98
C ASP A 287 -3.13 -4.47 -16.40
N ALA A 288 -3.25 -3.56 -17.35
CA ALA A 288 -2.72 -3.76 -18.70
C ALA A 288 -1.20 -3.82 -18.71
N SER A 289 -0.53 -2.94 -17.97
CA SER A 289 0.94 -2.90 -17.86
C SER A 289 1.51 -4.20 -17.27
N VAL A 290 0.87 -4.72 -16.22
CA VAL A 290 1.24 -6.03 -15.63
C VAL A 290 1.05 -7.17 -16.64
N ARG A 291 -0.04 -7.17 -17.40
CA ARG A 291 -0.25 -8.18 -18.45
C ARG A 291 0.82 -8.12 -19.52
N GLU A 292 1.24 -6.93 -19.94
CA GLU A 292 2.36 -6.74 -20.87
C GLU A 292 3.67 -7.30 -20.31
N TRP A 293 3.94 -7.02 -19.01
CA TRP A 293 5.13 -7.56 -18.34
C TRP A 293 5.10 -9.09 -18.26
N LEU A 294 3.96 -9.69 -17.93
CA LEU A 294 3.80 -11.15 -17.87
C LEU A 294 3.97 -11.80 -19.25
N GLU A 295 3.52 -11.15 -20.33
CA GLU A 295 3.77 -11.64 -21.71
C GLU A 295 5.27 -11.63 -22.05
N ALA A 296 6.03 -10.65 -21.55
CA ALA A 296 7.48 -10.59 -21.70
C ALA A 296 8.23 -11.59 -20.79
N ASN A 297 7.59 -12.04 -19.68
CA ASN A 297 8.14 -12.96 -18.69
C ASN A 297 7.31 -14.27 -18.59
N PRO A 298 7.18 -15.06 -19.66
CA PRO A 298 6.17 -16.13 -19.78
C PRO A 298 6.37 -17.31 -18.82
N THR A 299 7.54 -17.45 -18.19
CA THR A 299 7.79 -18.53 -17.21
C THR A 299 7.56 -18.09 -15.77
N PHE A 300 7.41 -16.79 -15.52
CA PHE A 300 7.38 -16.24 -14.16
C PHE A 300 6.34 -16.92 -13.26
N VAL A 301 5.10 -17.05 -13.74
CA VAL A 301 4.00 -17.65 -12.94
C VAL A 301 4.23 -19.14 -12.69
N ASP A 302 4.74 -19.87 -13.69
CA ASP A 302 5.05 -21.30 -13.57
C ASP A 302 6.21 -21.52 -12.58
N ASP A 303 7.25 -20.69 -12.64
CA ASP A 303 8.39 -20.73 -11.75
C ASP A 303 7.98 -20.40 -10.30
N LEU A 304 7.13 -19.38 -10.09
CA LEU A 304 6.55 -19.03 -8.80
C LEU A 304 5.78 -20.20 -8.19
N LYS A 305 4.88 -20.82 -8.96
CA LYS A 305 4.09 -21.95 -8.49
C LYS A 305 4.92 -23.20 -8.23
N ALA A 306 5.97 -23.40 -9.03
CA ALA A 306 6.92 -24.49 -8.80
C ALA A 306 7.69 -24.27 -7.49
N ALA A 307 8.13 -23.05 -7.20
CA ALA A 307 8.79 -22.69 -5.94
C ALA A 307 7.87 -22.89 -4.73
N ALA A 308 6.60 -22.53 -4.85
CA ALA A 308 5.59 -22.71 -3.79
C ALA A 308 5.31 -24.18 -3.44
N ASN A 309 5.66 -25.13 -4.31
CA ASN A 309 5.46 -26.57 -4.11
C ASN A 309 6.74 -27.31 -3.74
N ALA A 310 7.86 -26.61 -3.56
CA ALA A 310 9.17 -27.22 -3.27
C ALA A 310 9.40 -27.38 -1.75
#